data_44afc805d0052b68de163cae58a9c71c
#
_entry.id   44afc805d0052b68de163cae58a9c71c
#
_cell.length_a   1.000
_cell.length_b   1.000
_cell.length_c   1.000
_cell.angle_alpha   90.00
_cell.angle_beta   90.00
_cell.angle_gamma   90.00
#
_symmetry.space_group_name_H-M   'P 1'
#
loop_
_entity.id
_entity.type
_entity.pdbx_description
1 polymer ?
#
loop_
_entity_poly.entity_id
_entity_poly.type
_entity_poly.pdbx_seq_one_letter_code
_entity_poly.pdbx_strand_id
1 'polypeptide(L)'
;MIIDSHNHPNYLNMSCEAILDNMRTYGIDRTWLLTLETPEFEYAPNYHSMTWGNEDGPIPFANALACVQKAPDRFVLGYAPDPRKPHAIGRLEAAIEMYGVKVYGEVMLRMMYDNPDAVSVFRYCGKRGLPVIVEVNYGHGGGGPYATPGYWYGGGIEAFERAIRQCPDTVFLGHGPGFWAHISGDDLYASHSYPTGPVIPGGKITAMMRTYDNLYCDLSAGSGLNALSRDASFAKEFLLEFQDRVLYGRDIWDNKLQQFLETLALPAGVIDKIYCRNSLRLVP
;
A
#
# COMPACT_ATOMS: atom_id res chain seq x y z
N MET A 1 -12.98 -12.39 -10.63
CA MET A 1 -11.73 -12.55 -9.86
C MET A 1 -11.51 -11.31 -9.02
N ILE A 2 -11.13 -11.47 -7.77
CA ILE A 2 -10.75 -10.37 -6.86
C ILE A 2 -9.34 -10.62 -6.35
N ILE A 3 -8.45 -9.65 -6.55
CA ILE A 3 -7.07 -9.67 -6.04
C ILE A 3 -6.94 -8.58 -4.98
N ASP A 4 -6.59 -8.98 -3.77
CA ASP A 4 -6.24 -8.08 -2.68
C ASP A 4 -4.74 -7.74 -2.82
N SER A 5 -4.43 -6.55 -3.33
CA SER A 5 -3.06 -6.15 -3.64
C SER A 5 -2.25 -5.69 -2.42
N HIS A 6 -2.84 -5.74 -1.21
CA HIS A 6 -2.16 -5.30 -0.01
C HIS A 6 -2.70 -6.00 1.23
N ASN A 7 -1.92 -6.89 1.80
CA ASN A 7 -2.17 -7.43 3.12
C ASN A 7 -0.89 -8.02 3.73
N HIS A 8 -0.94 -8.38 5.00
CA HIS A 8 0.21 -8.80 5.77
C HIS A 8 -0.08 -10.09 6.54
N PRO A 9 0.84 -11.07 6.53
CA PRO A 9 0.72 -12.22 7.42
C PRO A 9 1.04 -11.80 8.85
N ASN A 10 0.39 -12.44 9.81
CA ASN A 10 0.56 -12.17 11.25
C ASN A 10 0.20 -10.75 11.71
N TYR A 11 -0.49 -10.00 10.87
CA TYR A 11 -1.06 -8.72 11.21
C TYR A 11 -2.47 -8.91 11.76
N LEU A 12 -2.81 -8.21 12.85
CA LEU A 12 -4.09 -8.38 13.56
C LEU A 12 -4.40 -9.85 13.92
N ASN A 13 -3.36 -10.59 14.31
CA ASN A 13 -3.44 -12.01 14.69
C ASN A 13 -3.91 -12.96 13.57
N MET A 14 -3.77 -12.59 12.30
CA MET A 14 -4.17 -13.42 11.18
C MET A 14 -3.05 -14.37 10.76
N SER A 15 -3.17 -15.64 11.14
CA SER A 15 -2.30 -16.70 10.63
C SER A 15 -2.56 -16.98 9.14
N CYS A 16 -1.68 -17.74 8.48
CA CYS A 16 -1.87 -18.11 7.08
C CYS A 16 -3.21 -18.83 6.83
N GLU A 17 -3.62 -19.72 7.75
CA GLU A 17 -4.91 -20.41 7.69
C GLU A 17 -6.07 -19.44 7.82
N ALA A 18 -6.00 -18.53 8.80
CA ALA A 18 -7.02 -17.52 9.00
C ALA A 18 -7.14 -16.59 7.78
N ILE A 19 -6.02 -16.24 7.13
CA ILE A 19 -6.03 -15.49 5.87
C ILE A 19 -6.78 -16.26 4.78
N LEU A 20 -6.47 -17.54 4.58
CA LEU A 20 -7.13 -18.37 3.57
C LEU A 20 -8.63 -18.51 3.84
N ASP A 21 -9.03 -18.64 5.11
CA ASP A 21 -10.44 -18.69 5.51
C ASP A 21 -11.15 -17.35 5.24
N ASN A 22 -10.49 -16.25 5.57
CA ASN A 22 -10.98 -14.92 5.30
C ASN A 22 -11.14 -14.66 3.79
N MET A 23 -10.16 -15.08 2.97
CA MET A 23 -10.24 -14.99 1.52
C MET A 23 -11.44 -15.78 0.97
N ARG A 24 -11.70 -16.98 1.50
CA ARG A 24 -12.90 -17.77 1.11
C ARG A 24 -14.19 -17.04 1.49
N THR A 25 -14.24 -16.46 2.68
CA THR A 25 -15.41 -15.75 3.19
C THR A 25 -15.81 -14.56 2.31
N TYR A 26 -14.81 -13.81 1.81
CA TYR A 26 -15.04 -12.57 1.06
C TYR A 26 -14.82 -12.70 -0.46
N GLY A 27 -14.63 -13.93 -0.96
CA GLY A 27 -14.45 -14.18 -2.39
C GLY A 27 -13.16 -13.63 -2.97
N ILE A 28 -12.10 -13.54 -2.17
CA ILE A 28 -10.77 -13.10 -2.62
C ILE A 28 -10.04 -14.28 -3.25
N ASP A 29 -9.61 -14.12 -4.49
CA ASP A 29 -8.93 -15.18 -5.23
C ASP A 29 -7.44 -15.23 -4.94
N ARG A 30 -6.78 -14.07 -4.90
CA ARG A 30 -5.35 -13.91 -4.58
C ARG A 30 -5.11 -12.75 -3.63
N THR A 31 -4.03 -12.82 -2.84
CA THR A 31 -3.60 -11.74 -1.96
C THR A 31 -2.09 -11.53 -2.11
N TRP A 32 -1.65 -10.28 -2.25
CA TRP A 32 -0.25 -9.91 -2.12
C TRP A 32 0.08 -9.84 -0.63
N LEU A 33 1.03 -10.66 -0.19
CA LEU A 33 1.51 -10.66 1.19
C LEU A 33 2.80 -9.86 1.26
N LEU A 34 2.74 -8.74 1.94
CA LEU A 34 3.82 -7.77 2.06
C LEU A 34 4.54 -7.91 3.40
N THR A 35 5.78 -7.46 3.43
CA THR A 35 6.59 -7.40 4.65
C THR A 35 6.67 -5.99 5.19
N LEU A 36 7.01 -5.86 6.48
CA LEU A 36 7.38 -4.60 7.11
C LEU A 36 8.71 -4.83 7.84
N GLU A 37 9.82 -4.38 7.25
CA GLU A 37 11.15 -4.40 7.89
C GLU A 37 11.46 -3.05 8.59
N THR A 38 10.44 -2.40 9.12
CA THR A 38 10.61 -1.17 9.90
C THR A 38 11.35 -1.49 11.20
N PRO A 39 12.47 -0.80 11.51
CA PRO A 39 13.18 -1.01 12.76
C PRO A 39 12.29 -0.78 13.99
N GLU A 40 12.52 -1.54 15.07
CA GLU A 40 11.68 -1.51 16.28
C GLU A 40 11.45 -0.09 16.84
N PHE A 41 12.46 0.76 16.81
CA PHE A 41 12.37 2.14 17.30
C PHE A 41 11.66 3.10 16.35
N GLU A 42 11.30 2.65 15.15
CA GLU A 42 10.62 3.45 14.13
C GLU A 42 9.13 3.13 13.99
N TYR A 43 8.66 1.96 14.39
CA TYR A 43 7.23 1.66 14.30
C TYR A 43 6.47 1.99 15.58
N ALA A 44 5.23 2.41 15.43
CA ALA A 44 4.42 2.87 16.54
C ALA A 44 4.14 1.74 17.54
N PRO A 45 4.08 2.05 18.86
CA PRO A 45 3.90 1.04 19.90
C PRO A 45 2.67 0.16 19.75
N ASN A 46 1.60 0.66 19.13
CA ASN A 46 0.40 -0.13 18.85
C ASN A 46 0.65 -1.29 17.87
N TYR A 47 1.64 -1.20 17.00
CA TYR A 47 2.01 -2.32 16.12
C TYR A 47 2.53 -3.54 16.90
N HIS A 48 3.17 -3.36 18.05
CA HIS A 48 3.61 -4.47 18.90
C HIS A 48 2.47 -5.40 19.32
N SER A 49 1.26 -4.87 19.47
CA SER A 49 0.07 -5.67 19.80
C SER A 49 -0.66 -6.24 18.58
N MET A 50 -0.34 -5.74 17.38
CA MET A 50 -1.02 -6.12 16.14
C MET A 50 -0.19 -7.08 15.27
N THR A 51 1.09 -7.27 15.57
CA THR A 51 2.02 -8.08 14.77
C THR A 51 2.77 -9.09 15.64
N TRP A 52 3.30 -10.14 14.99
CA TRP A 52 4.19 -11.13 15.62
C TRP A 52 5.61 -10.97 15.07
N GLY A 53 6.07 -9.73 15.04
CA GLY A 53 7.39 -9.39 14.54
C GLY A 53 8.53 -9.85 15.46
N ASN A 54 9.73 -9.68 14.97
CA ASN A 54 10.99 -9.93 15.62
C ASN A 54 11.99 -8.81 15.26
N GLU A 55 13.27 -9.02 15.51
CA GLU A 55 14.34 -8.07 15.17
C GLU A 55 14.44 -7.70 13.67
N ASP A 56 13.83 -8.50 12.77
CA ASP A 56 13.73 -8.20 11.33
C ASP A 56 12.53 -7.30 10.98
N GLY A 57 11.82 -6.80 11.97
CA GLY A 57 10.67 -5.89 11.81
C GLY A 57 9.34 -6.52 12.21
N PRO A 58 8.26 -5.72 12.20
CA PRO A 58 6.96 -6.19 12.67
C PRO A 58 6.36 -7.31 11.81
N ILE A 59 6.70 -7.36 10.52
CA ILE A 59 6.25 -8.44 9.60
C ILE A 59 7.46 -8.91 8.77
N PRO A 60 8.26 -9.84 9.32
CA PRO A 60 9.49 -10.30 8.68
C PRO A 60 9.25 -11.16 7.44
N PHE A 61 10.23 -11.18 6.56
CA PHE A 61 10.19 -11.93 5.29
C PHE A 61 9.84 -13.42 5.47
N ALA A 62 10.37 -14.05 6.51
CA ALA A 62 10.12 -15.46 6.78
C ALA A 62 8.63 -15.78 6.95
N ASN A 63 7.86 -14.86 7.55
CA ASN A 63 6.43 -15.04 7.77
C ASN A 63 5.63 -14.99 6.45
N ALA A 64 5.95 -14.02 5.58
CA ALA A 64 5.32 -13.93 4.26
C ALA A 64 5.69 -15.14 3.38
N LEU A 65 6.96 -15.52 3.37
CA LEU A 65 7.46 -16.67 2.62
C LEU A 65 6.77 -17.99 3.06
N ALA A 66 6.63 -18.22 4.36
CA ALA A 66 5.97 -19.41 4.87
C ALA A 66 4.51 -19.53 4.39
N CYS A 67 3.78 -18.40 4.37
CA CYS A 67 2.41 -18.40 3.84
C CYS A 67 2.37 -18.68 2.33
N VAL A 68 3.25 -18.04 1.56
CA VAL A 68 3.31 -18.26 0.11
C VAL A 68 3.68 -19.71 -0.22
N GLN A 69 4.64 -20.29 0.48
CA GLN A 69 5.02 -21.72 0.29
C GLN A 69 3.86 -22.67 0.60
N LYS A 70 3.00 -22.32 1.55
CA LYS A 70 1.82 -23.13 1.92
C LYS A 70 0.71 -23.08 0.87
N ALA A 71 0.52 -21.97 0.20
CA ALA A 71 -0.54 -21.76 -0.81
C ALA A 71 -0.06 -20.86 -1.96
N PRO A 72 0.87 -21.35 -2.82
CA PRO A 72 1.54 -20.54 -3.84
C PRO A 72 0.58 -19.97 -4.90
N ASP A 73 -0.54 -20.65 -5.16
CA ASP A 73 -1.54 -20.18 -6.12
C ASP A 73 -2.45 -19.08 -5.55
N ARG A 74 -2.44 -18.90 -4.24
CA ARG A 74 -3.29 -17.95 -3.53
C ARG A 74 -2.57 -16.67 -3.11
N PHE A 75 -1.26 -16.73 -3.00
CA PHE A 75 -0.46 -15.62 -2.51
C PHE A 75 0.62 -15.17 -3.49
N VAL A 76 0.84 -13.87 -3.53
CA VAL A 76 2.00 -13.24 -4.19
C VAL A 76 2.95 -12.75 -3.11
N LEU A 77 4.24 -13.05 -3.24
CA LEU A 77 5.26 -12.68 -2.27
C LEU A 77 5.76 -11.26 -2.52
N GLY A 78 5.58 -10.40 -1.53
CA GLY A 78 6.21 -9.10 -1.42
C GLY A 78 7.39 -9.12 -0.45
N TYR A 79 8.38 -8.26 -0.69
CA TYR A 79 9.52 -8.07 0.19
C TYR A 79 10.11 -6.68 0.04
N ALA A 80 10.28 -5.97 1.14
CA ALA A 80 10.87 -4.63 1.16
C ALA A 80 11.99 -4.55 2.20
N PRO A 81 13.21 -5.01 1.88
CA PRO A 81 14.36 -4.77 2.75
C PRO A 81 14.62 -3.27 2.90
N ASP A 82 14.97 -2.85 4.13
CA ASP A 82 15.26 -1.44 4.43
C ASP A 82 16.39 -0.90 3.52
N PRO A 83 16.13 0.10 2.67
CA PRO A 83 17.13 0.65 1.74
C PRO A 83 18.40 1.18 2.40
N ARG A 84 18.32 1.59 3.66
CA ARG A 84 19.45 2.15 4.43
C ARG A 84 20.43 1.08 4.89
N LYS A 85 20.02 -0.18 4.85
CA LYS A 85 20.88 -1.29 5.30
C LYS A 85 21.88 -1.69 4.20
N PRO A 86 23.12 -2.04 4.55
CA PRO A 86 24.07 -2.60 3.59
C PRO A 86 23.45 -3.79 2.84
N HIS A 87 23.74 -3.84 1.53
CA HIS A 87 23.27 -4.93 0.66
C HIS A 87 21.74 -5.05 0.48
N ALA A 88 20.95 -3.99 0.72
CA ALA A 88 19.50 -4.03 0.54
C ALA A 88 19.12 -4.54 -0.87
N ILE A 89 19.74 -4.04 -1.93
CA ILE A 89 19.53 -4.50 -3.31
C ILE A 89 19.93 -5.98 -3.46
N GLY A 90 21.08 -6.40 -2.94
CA GLY A 90 21.51 -7.80 -3.02
C GLY A 90 20.59 -8.76 -2.28
N ARG A 91 20.04 -8.33 -1.13
CA ARG A 91 18.99 -9.10 -0.39
C ARG A 91 17.72 -9.22 -1.21
N LEU A 92 17.27 -8.14 -1.82
CA LEU A 92 16.10 -8.15 -2.70
C LEU A 92 16.32 -9.03 -3.93
N GLU A 93 17.47 -8.91 -4.58
CA GLU A 93 17.84 -9.74 -5.73
C GLU A 93 17.85 -11.23 -5.39
N ALA A 94 18.50 -11.61 -4.29
CA ALA A 94 18.51 -12.99 -3.82
C ALA A 94 17.07 -13.49 -3.54
N ALA A 95 16.23 -12.68 -2.93
CA ALA A 95 14.84 -13.05 -2.66
C ALA A 95 13.99 -13.21 -3.94
N ILE A 96 14.24 -12.38 -4.96
CA ILE A 96 13.62 -12.54 -6.29
C ILE A 96 14.04 -13.87 -6.92
N GLU A 97 15.33 -14.15 -6.98
CA GLU A 97 15.86 -15.34 -7.67
C GLU A 97 15.53 -16.65 -6.93
N MET A 98 15.57 -16.65 -5.60
CA MET A 98 15.36 -17.87 -4.80
C MET A 98 13.88 -18.14 -4.49
N TYR A 99 13.07 -17.12 -4.34
CA TYR A 99 11.70 -17.25 -3.80
C TYR A 99 10.62 -16.59 -4.66
N GLY A 100 10.99 -15.92 -5.75
CA GLY A 100 10.04 -15.36 -6.69
C GLY A 100 9.29 -14.14 -6.15
N VAL A 101 9.97 -13.25 -5.41
CA VAL A 101 9.41 -11.96 -4.99
C VAL A 101 8.93 -11.17 -6.21
N LYS A 102 7.73 -10.62 -6.14
CA LYS A 102 7.04 -9.89 -7.23
C LYS A 102 6.70 -8.46 -6.91
N VAL A 103 6.78 -8.05 -5.64
CA VAL A 103 6.41 -6.71 -5.16
C VAL A 103 7.48 -6.24 -4.18
N TYR A 104 7.90 -4.99 -4.30
CA TYR A 104 8.69 -4.32 -3.27
C TYR A 104 7.72 -3.57 -2.35
N GLY A 105 7.42 -4.13 -1.20
CA GLY A 105 6.42 -3.58 -0.30
C GLY A 105 6.24 -4.42 0.99
N GLU A 106 5.79 -3.75 2.00
CA GLU A 106 5.47 -2.34 2.09
C GLU A 106 6.67 -1.55 2.65
N VAL A 107 6.89 -0.36 2.12
CA VAL A 107 7.94 0.53 2.63
C VAL A 107 7.31 1.50 3.64
N MET A 108 7.51 1.22 4.92
CA MET A 108 7.04 2.03 6.04
C MET A 108 8.23 2.42 6.92
N LEU A 109 8.98 3.45 6.50
CA LEU A 109 10.24 3.84 7.13
C LEU A 109 10.27 5.32 7.49
N ARG A 110 10.89 5.65 8.62
CA ARG A 110 11.16 7.05 9.04
C ARG A 110 12.34 7.62 8.25
N MET A 111 12.15 7.71 6.94
CA MET A 111 13.08 8.32 5.99
C MET A 111 12.32 9.06 4.91
N MET A 112 12.93 10.05 4.29
CA MET A 112 12.36 10.69 3.11
C MET A 112 12.53 9.76 1.90
N TYR A 113 11.48 9.55 1.10
CA TYR A 113 11.55 8.62 -0.04
C TYR A 113 12.37 9.12 -1.22
N ASP A 114 12.71 10.40 -1.27
CA ASP A 114 13.70 10.95 -2.21
C ASP A 114 15.17 10.86 -1.72
N ASN A 115 15.39 10.18 -0.59
CA ASN A 115 16.74 9.85 -0.10
C ASN A 115 17.48 8.98 -1.15
N PRO A 116 18.78 9.21 -1.39
CA PRO A 116 19.56 8.43 -2.37
C PRO A 116 19.50 6.91 -2.20
N ASP A 117 19.44 6.41 -0.95
CA ASP A 117 19.37 4.98 -0.68
C ASP A 117 18.02 4.42 -1.17
N ALA A 118 16.90 5.09 -0.86
CA ALA A 118 15.58 4.72 -1.32
C ALA A 118 15.48 4.79 -2.85
N VAL A 119 15.93 5.89 -3.45
CA VAL A 119 15.93 6.09 -4.91
C VAL A 119 16.74 5.01 -5.63
N SER A 120 17.88 4.57 -5.05
CA SER A 120 18.70 3.49 -5.61
C SER A 120 17.90 2.17 -5.68
N VAL A 121 17.22 1.79 -4.60
CA VAL A 121 16.38 0.59 -4.56
C VAL A 121 15.18 0.73 -5.48
N PHE A 122 14.51 1.87 -5.47
CA PHE A 122 13.34 2.10 -6.34
C PHE A 122 13.70 1.98 -7.84
N ARG A 123 14.84 2.55 -8.26
CA ARG A 123 15.34 2.37 -9.62
C ARG A 123 15.66 0.91 -9.95
N TYR A 124 16.20 0.17 -8.99
CA TYR A 124 16.40 -1.27 -9.15
C TYR A 124 15.07 -2.00 -9.35
N CYS A 125 14.04 -1.67 -8.56
CA CYS A 125 12.69 -2.23 -8.72
C CYS A 125 12.13 -1.95 -10.12
N GLY A 126 12.25 -0.72 -10.63
CA GLY A 126 11.83 -0.37 -11.99
C GLY A 126 12.52 -1.23 -13.06
N LYS A 127 13.84 -1.41 -12.97
CA LYS A 127 14.60 -2.29 -13.89
C LYS A 127 14.16 -3.75 -13.83
N ARG A 128 13.66 -4.21 -12.69
CA ARG A 128 13.17 -5.60 -12.48
C ARG A 128 11.66 -5.74 -12.72
N GLY A 129 10.95 -4.64 -13.04
CA GLY A 129 9.50 -4.64 -13.22
C GLY A 129 8.71 -4.89 -11.93
N LEU A 130 9.30 -4.60 -10.78
CA LEU A 130 8.64 -4.74 -9.47
C LEU A 130 7.85 -3.46 -9.16
N PRO A 131 6.54 -3.53 -8.89
CA PRO A 131 5.81 -2.42 -8.33
C PRO A 131 6.28 -2.16 -6.89
N VAL A 132 6.26 -0.88 -6.49
CA VAL A 132 6.72 -0.40 -5.18
C VAL A 132 5.53 0.16 -4.41
N ILE A 133 5.22 -0.41 -3.24
CA ILE A 133 4.17 0.09 -2.34
C ILE A 133 4.81 0.87 -1.21
N VAL A 134 4.35 2.11 -1.01
CA VAL A 134 4.91 3.02 0.00
C VAL A 134 3.83 3.60 0.90
N GLU A 135 4.06 3.53 2.21
CA GLU A 135 3.28 4.22 3.23
C GLU A 135 3.73 5.69 3.33
N VAL A 136 2.82 6.63 3.15
CA VAL A 136 3.04 8.03 3.53
C VAL A 136 2.21 8.35 4.76
N ASN A 137 2.85 8.80 5.83
CA ASN A 137 2.18 9.14 7.08
C ASN A 137 2.86 10.33 7.75
N TYR A 138 2.07 11.29 8.20
CA TYR A 138 2.58 12.47 8.92
C TYR A 138 2.66 12.26 10.45
N GLY A 139 2.12 11.15 10.95
CA GLY A 139 2.11 10.86 12.38
C GLY A 139 1.17 11.76 13.18
N HIS A 140 0.08 12.24 12.59
CA HIS A 140 -0.94 12.99 13.32
C HIS A 140 -1.75 12.05 14.22
N GLY A 141 -2.03 12.52 15.43
CA GLY A 141 -2.97 11.87 16.33
C GLY A 141 -4.40 12.18 15.90
N GLY A 142 -5.27 11.21 15.98
CA GLY A 142 -6.69 11.36 15.68
C GLY A 142 -7.13 10.57 14.44
N GLY A 143 -8.34 10.02 14.52
CA GLY A 143 -8.94 9.30 13.39
C GLY A 143 -8.91 7.79 13.48
N GLY A 144 -8.86 7.20 14.68
CA GLY A 144 -9.13 5.77 14.83
C GLY A 144 -7.99 4.92 15.40
N PRO A 145 -8.18 3.59 15.45
CA PRO A 145 -7.28 2.67 16.15
C PRO A 145 -5.90 2.51 15.48
N TYR A 146 -5.78 2.91 14.24
CA TYR A 146 -4.53 2.82 13.46
C TYR A 146 -3.73 4.14 13.43
N ALA A 147 -4.17 5.16 14.17
CA ALA A 147 -3.41 6.40 14.32
C ALA A 147 -2.04 6.13 14.96
N THR A 148 -1.00 6.76 14.43
CA THR A 148 0.39 6.59 14.87
C THR A 148 0.99 7.94 15.33
N PRO A 149 0.49 8.54 16.43
CA PRO A 149 0.93 9.86 16.86
C PRO A 149 2.45 9.93 17.04
N GLY A 150 3.10 10.90 16.41
CA GLY A 150 4.54 11.10 16.48
C GLY A 150 5.39 10.17 15.59
N TYR A 151 4.76 9.23 14.89
CA TYR A 151 5.43 8.32 13.96
C TYR A 151 5.09 8.67 12.51
N TRP A 152 6.03 9.32 11.83
CA TRP A 152 5.89 9.68 10.43
C TRP A 152 6.66 8.72 9.53
N TYR A 153 6.19 8.52 8.29
CA TYR A 153 6.84 7.70 7.29
C TYR A 153 6.86 8.40 5.93
N GLY A 154 7.93 8.19 5.17
CA GLY A 154 8.08 8.67 3.80
C GLY A 154 8.48 10.14 3.62
N GLY A 155 8.42 10.96 4.68
CA GLY A 155 8.77 12.38 4.61
C GLY A 155 7.74 13.27 3.91
N GLY A 156 6.50 12.76 3.74
CA GLY A 156 5.38 13.50 3.17
C GLY A 156 5.25 13.38 1.65
N ILE A 157 4.16 13.95 1.13
CA ILE A 157 3.76 13.82 -0.28
C ILE A 157 4.78 14.44 -1.24
N GLU A 158 5.47 15.50 -0.85
CA GLU A 158 6.48 16.18 -1.67
C GLU A 158 7.74 15.34 -1.84
N ALA A 159 8.17 14.65 -0.77
CA ALA A 159 9.30 13.73 -0.86
C ALA A 159 8.95 12.53 -1.75
N PHE A 160 7.73 12.02 -1.62
CA PHE A 160 7.23 10.95 -2.48
C PHE A 160 7.13 11.39 -3.95
N GLU A 161 6.60 12.58 -4.24
CA GLU A 161 6.56 13.11 -5.60
C GLU A 161 7.96 13.24 -6.22
N ARG A 162 8.95 13.70 -5.43
CA ARG A 162 10.35 13.76 -5.92
C ARG A 162 10.93 12.38 -6.20
N ALA A 163 10.56 11.36 -5.42
CA ALA A 163 10.97 9.97 -5.68
C ALA A 163 10.35 9.45 -6.99
N ILE A 164 9.05 9.65 -7.20
CA ILE A 164 8.34 9.26 -8.44
C ILE A 164 9.04 9.87 -9.67
N ARG A 165 9.33 11.16 -9.62
CA ARG A 165 9.99 11.89 -10.71
C ARG A 165 11.41 11.41 -10.97
N GLN A 166 12.15 11.00 -9.93
CA GLN A 166 13.51 10.47 -10.04
C GLN A 166 13.57 9.02 -10.55
N CYS A 167 12.44 8.31 -10.51
CA CYS A 167 12.34 6.89 -10.85
C CYS A 167 11.22 6.66 -11.88
N PRO A 168 11.32 7.21 -13.11
CA PRO A 168 10.23 7.17 -14.09
C PRO A 168 9.89 5.76 -14.58
N ASP A 169 10.81 4.82 -14.50
CA ASP A 169 10.62 3.42 -14.91
C ASP A 169 10.02 2.56 -13.78
N THR A 170 9.80 3.13 -12.59
CA THR A 170 9.28 2.41 -11.42
C THR A 170 7.81 2.73 -11.23
N VAL A 171 6.97 1.71 -11.17
CA VAL A 171 5.56 1.88 -10.79
C VAL A 171 5.47 2.00 -9.27
N PHE A 172 4.89 3.08 -8.81
CA PHE A 172 4.63 3.32 -7.39
C PHE A 172 3.13 3.19 -7.07
N LEU A 173 2.82 2.52 -5.99
CA LEU A 173 1.48 2.50 -5.39
C LEU A 173 1.52 3.36 -4.12
N GLY A 174 0.86 4.51 -4.18
CA GLY A 174 0.70 5.39 -3.03
C GLY A 174 -0.32 4.82 -2.05
N HIS A 175 0.08 4.74 -0.78
CA HIS A 175 -0.67 4.16 0.31
C HIS A 175 -0.55 4.99 1.58
N GLY A 176 -1.45 4.73 2.53
CA GLY A 176 -1.40 5.28 3.87
C GLY A 176 -2.18 6.58 4.08
N PRO A 177 -2.43 6.95 5.35
CA PRO A 177 -3.28 8.09 5.69
C PRO A 177 -2.70 9.42 5.21
N GLY A 178 -1.37 9.59 5.23
CA GLY A 178 -0.71 10.79 4.74
C GLY A 178 -0.81 10.94 3.22
N PHE A 179 -0.79 9.84 2.45
CA PHE A 179 -1.08 9.87 1.03
C PHE A 179 -2.55 10.24 0.80
N TRP A 180 -3.48 9.48 1.36
CA TRP A 180 -4.90 9.63 1.10
C TRP A 180 -5.50 10.94 1.62
N ALA A 181 -4.93 11.56 2.66
CA ALA A 181 -5.36 12.88 3.13
C ALA A 181 -5.24 13.97 2.04
N HIS A 182 -4.33 13.78 1.06
CA HIS A 182 -4.16 14.69 -0.08
C HIS A 182 -5.14 14.47 -1.24
N ILE A 183 -6.20 13.68 -1.07
CA ILE A 183 -7.28 13.55 -2.06
C ILE A 183 -8.05 14.87 -2.24
N SER A 184 -8.06 15.70 -1.21
CA SER A 184 -8.76 16.98 -1.12
C SER A 184 -7.79 18.16 -1.04
N GLY A 185 -8.19 19.30 -1.58
CA GLY A 185 -7.45 20.57 -1.50
C GLY A 185 -7.79 21.41 -0.27
N ASP A 186 -8.24 20.80 0.83
CA ASP A 186 -8.68 21.47 2.05
C ASP A 186 -7.58 21.67 3.12
N ASP A 187 -6.35 21.25 2.84
CA ASP A 187 -5.19 21.32 3.74
C ASP A 187 -5.35 20.59 5.10
N LEU A 188 -6.42 19.81 5.28
CA LEU A 188 -6.67 19.05 6.52
C LEU A 188 -5.60 17.99 6.78
N TYR A 189 -4.87 17.56 5.75
CA TYR A 189 -3.72 16.66 5.88
C TYR A 189 -2.66 17.15 6.89
N ALA A 190 -2.58 18.48 7.09
CA ALA A 190 -1.60 19.09 8.00
C ALA A 190 -1.89 18.83 9.48
N SER A 191 -3.08 18.34 9.82
CA SER A 191 -3.50 18.12 11.21
C SER A 191 -4.29 16.82 11.45
N HIS A 192 -4.78 16.18 10.39
CA HIS A 192 -5.63 14.99 10.48
C HIS A 192 -5.12 13.87 9.59
N SER A 193 -4.89 12.69 10.15
CA SER A 193 -4.58 11.48 9.38
C SER A 193 -5.80 10.99 8.57
N TYR A 194 -7.00 11.18 9.11
CA TYR A 194 -8.28 10.79 8.49
C TYR A 194 -9.22 12.00 8.41
N PRO A 195 -9.00 12.92 7.44
CA PRO A 195 -9.85 14.07 7.26
C PRO A 195 -11.30 13.68 6.97
N THR A 196 -12.25 14.48 7.45
CA THR A 196 -13.69 14.30 7.21
C THR A 196 -14.29 15.49 6.45
N GLY A 197 -15.56 15.39 6.06
CA GLY A 197 -16.23 16.42 5.26
C GLY A 197 -16.00 16.23 3.74
N PRO A 198 -16.64 17.03 2.89
CA PRO A 198 -16.61 16.87 1.45
C PRO A 198 -15.20 17.05 0.88
N VAL A 199 -14.96 16.49 -0.29
CA VAL A 199 -13.70 16.68 -1.02
C VAL A 199 -13.69 18.06 -1.70
N ILE A 200 -12.69 18.85 -1.40
CA ILE A 200 -12.49 20.15 -2.05
C ILE A 200 -11.61 19.95 -3.30
N PRO A 201 -11.97 20.52 -4.47
CA PRO A 201 -11.16 20.43 -5.68
C PRO A 201 -9.71 20.91 -5.48
N GLY A 202 -8.77 20.34 -6.22
CA GLY A 202 -7.35 20.72 -6.15
C GLY A 202 -6.49 19.77 -5.31
N GLY A 203 -7.00 18.60 -4.93
CA GLY A 203 -6.24 17.60 -4.21
C GLY A 203 -4.96 17.18 -4.95
N LYS A 204 -3.87 17.07 -4.19
CA LYS A 204 -2.52 16.78 -4.70
C LYS A 204 -2.45 15.40 -5.40
N ILE A 205 -3.15 14.39 -4.89
CA ILE A 205 -3.19 13.06 -5.51
C ILE A 205 -3.71 13.15 -6.95
N THR A 206 -4.84 13.82 -7.16
CA THR A 206 -5.44 13.97 -8.50
C THR A 206 -4.46 14.66 -9.46
N ALA A 207 -3.77 15.72 -9.01
CA ALA A 207 -2.77 16.41 -9.81
C ALA A 207 -1.57 15.51 -10.16
N MET A 208 -1.06 14.76 -9.17
CA MET A 208 0.05 13.81 -9.37
C MET A 208 -0.34 12.67 -10.30
N MET A 209 -1.53 12.09 -10.15
CA MET A 209 -2.04 11.02 -11.02
C MET A 209 -2.19 11.46 -12.48
N ARG A 210 -2.50 12.74 -12.73
CA ARG A 210 -2.55 13.32 -14.08
C ARG A 210 -1.16 13.60 -14.65
N THR A 211 -0.18 13.83 -13.81
CA THR A 211 1.18 14.21 -14.20
C THR A 211 2.11 13.03 -14.41
N TYR A 212 1.96 11.98 -13.57
CA TYR A 212 2.90 10.85 -13.50
C TYR A 212 2.20 9.54 -13.86
N ASP A 213 2.50 8.98 -15.01
CA ASP A 213 1.92 7.71 -15.48
C ASP A 213 2.37 6.50 -14.65
N ASN A 214 3.49 6.63 -13.96
CA ASN A 214 4.04 5.62 -13.07
C ASN A 214 3.51 5.70 -11.62
N LEU A 215 2.57 6.61 -11.31
CA LEU A 215 1.86 6.65 -10.04
C LEU A 215 0.53 5.89 -10.16
N TYR A 216 0.35 4.96 -9.24
CA TYR A 216 -0.87 4.18 -8.99
C TYR A 216 -1.36 4.43 -7.57
N CYS A 217 -2.61 4.06 -7.29
CA CYS A 217 -3.19 4.13 -5.96
C CYS A 217 -3.58 2.74 -5.47
N ASP A 218 -3.25 2.46 -4.23
CA ASP A 218 -3.70 1.33 -3.46
C ASP A 218 -4.85 1.80 -2.54
N LEU A 219 -6.04 1.23 -2.71
CA LEU A 219 -7.25 1.62 -1.94
C LEU A 219 -7.29 1.06 -0.52
N SER A 220 -6.26 0.35 -0.10
CA SER A 220 -6.26 -0.41 1.14
C SER A 220 -6.27 0.43 2.42
N ALA A 221 -6.41 -0.24 3.53
CA ALA A 221 -6.60 0.31 4.88
C ALA A 221 -7.87 1.16 5.03
N GLY A 222 -8.06 1.64 6.26
CA GLY A 222 -9.10 2.62 6.54
C GLY A 222 -8.89 3.96 5.84
N SER A 223 -7.66 4.27 5.42
CA SER A 223 -7.31 5.55 4.80
C SER A 223 -7.88 5.70 3.38
N GLY A 224 -7.77 4.69 2.53
CA GLY A 224 -8.37 4.71 1.19
C GLY A 224 -9.90 4.78 1.26
N LEU A 225 -10.51 3.94 2.09
CA LEU A 225 -11.96 3.98 2.32
C LEU A 225 -12.42 5.33 2.87
N ASN A 226 -11.71 5.88 3.88
CA ASN A 226 -12.02 7.20 4.43
C ASN A 226 -11.99 8.28 3.35
N ALA A 227 -10.94 8.34 2.56
CA ALA A 227 -10.76 9.34 1.51
C ALA A 227 -11.90 9.32 0.49
N LEU A 228 -12.27 8.15 0.02
CA LEU A 228 -13.32 7.99 -0.98
C LEU A 228 -14.73 8.18 -0.39
N SER A 229 -14.98 7.72 0.83
CA SER A 229 -16.30 7.83 1.45
C SER A 229 -16.67 9.24 1.93
N ARG A 230 -15.72 10.18 1.93
CA ARG A 230 -15.99 11.61 2.20
C ARG A 230 -16.99 12.20 1.20
N ASP A 231 -16.91 11.77 -0.08
CA ASP A 231 -17.75 12.26 -1.16
C ASP A 231 -17.91 11.18 -2.22
N ALA A 232 -19.07 10.53 -2.23
CA ALA A 232 -19.35 9.41 -3.16
C ALA A 232 -19.37 9.85 -4.64
N SER A 233 -19.80 11.09 -4.92
CA SER A 233 -19.79 11.64 -6.29
C SER A 233 -18.36 11.82 -6.79
N PHE A 234 -17.54 12.48 -5.99
CA PHE A 234 -16.12 12.65 -6.28
C PHE A 234 -15.41 11.27 -6.40
N ALA A 235 -15.67 10.34 -5.48
CA ALA A 235 -15.08 9.01 -5.52
C ALA A 235 -15.39 8.30 -6.84
N LYS A 236 -16.64 8.38 -7.31
CA LYS A 236 -17.03 7.81 -8.59
C LYS A 236 -16.27 8.44 -9.76
N GLU A 237 -16.17 9.77 -9.81
CA GLU A 237 -15.43 10.48 -10.86
C GLU A 237 -13.93 10.12 -10.83
N PHE A 238 -13.32 10.10 -9.65
CA PHE A 238 -11.92 9.72 -9.46
C PHE A 238 -11.64 8.29 -9.93
N LEU A 239 -12.48 7.34 -9.56
CA LEU A 239 -12.33 5.95 -9.96
C LEU A 239 -12.58 5.73 -11.46
N LEU A 240 -13.46 6.51 -12.09
CA LEU A 240 -13.66 6.50 -13.54
C LEU A 240 -12.45 7.09 -14.28
N GLU A 241 -11.92 8.21 -13.82
CA GLU A 241 -10.77 8.86 -14.45
C GLU A 241 -9.50 8.00 -14.35
N PHE A 242 -9.24 7.44 -13.16
CA PHE A 242 -8.00 6.70 -12.89
C PHE A 242 -8.18 5.18 -12.88
N GLN A 243 -9.24 4.65 -13.48
CA GLN A 243 -9.63 3.25 -13.47
C GLN A 243 -8.51 2.26 -13.83
N ASP A 244 -7.52 2.69 -14.62
CA ASP A 244 -6.41 1.86 -15.07
C ASP A 244 -5.21 1.86 -14.09
N ARG A 245 -5.25 2.68 -13.04
CA ARG A 245 -4.14 2.87 -12.10
C ARG A 245 -4.56 2.83 -10.63
N VAL A 246 -5.72 2.27 -10.35
CA VAL A 246 -6.24 2.06 -9.00
C VAL A 246 -6.37 0.56 -8.76
N LEU A 247 -5.86 0.08 -7.62
CA LEU A 247 -5.89 -1.32 -7.22
C LEU A 247 -6.75 -1.50 -5.97
N TYR A 248 -7.54 -2.57 -5.96
CA TYR A 248 -8.21 -3.03 -4.76
C TYR A 248 -7.19 -3.68 -3.83
N GLY A 249 -7.13 -3.21 -2.61
CA GLY A 249 -6.36 -3.79 -1.53
C GLY A 249 -7.12 -3.59 -0.22
N ARG A 250 -6.80 -4.34 0.82
CA ARG A 250 -7.52 -4.24 2.09
C ARG A 250 -6.65 -3.75 3.24
N ASP A 251 -5.47 -4.29 3.42
CA ASP A 251 -4.57 -4.06 4.57
C ASP A 251 -5.26 -4.26 5.95
N ILE A 252 -6.44 -4.81 5.89
CA ILE A 252 -7.29 -5.23 7.00
C ILE A 252 -8.07 -6.47 6.55
N TRP A 253 -8.92 -7.00 7.44
CA TRP A 253 -9.55 -8.31 7.22
C TRP A 253 -11.07 -8.23 7.07
N ASP A 254 -11.61 -7.04 6.80
CA ASP A 254 -13.03 -6.83 6.53
C ASP A 254 -13.30 -6.62 5.02
N ASN A 255 -14.55 -6.36 4.66
CA ASN A 255 -15.00 -6.10 3.28
C ASN A 255 -15.65 -4.73 3.10
N LYS A 256 -15.41 -3.78 4.00
CA LYS A 256 -16.07 -2.46 3.96
C LYS A 256 -15.77 -1.69 2.69
N LEU A 257 -14.52 -1.76 2.19
CA LEU A 257 -14.17 -1.15 0.91
C LEU A 257 -14.96 -1.77 -0.24
N GLN A 258 -15.10 -3.10 -0.26
CA GLN A 258 -15.87 -3.81 -1.29
C GLN A 258 -17.36 -3.38 -1.25
N GLN A 259 -17.96 -3.34 -0.06
CA GLN A 259 -19.32 -2.85 0.12
C GLN A 259 -19.49 -1.40 -0.33
N PHE A 260 -18.51 -0.53 -0.02
CA PHE A 260 -18.55 0.86 -0.46
C PHE A 260 -18.47 0.97 -2.00
N LEU A 261 -17.56 0.24 -2.65
CA LEU A 261 -17.43 0.24 -4.12
C LEU A 261 -18.73 -0.21 -4.82
N GLU A 262 -19.46 -1.17 -4.23
CA GLU A 262 -20.76 -1.60 -4.73
C GLU A 262 -21.81 -0.47 -4.73
N THR A 263 -21.76 0.42 -3.73
CA THR A 263 -22.70 1.57 -3.65
C THR A 263 -22.49 2.60 -4.75
N LEU A 264 -21.30 2.66 -5.33
CA LEU A 264 -20.96 3.67 -6.35
C LEU A 264 -21.56 3.37 -7.73
N ALA A 265 -22.11 2.18 -7.94
CA ALA A 265 -22.66 1.73 -9.23
C ALA A 265 -21.71 2.04 -10.41
N LEU A 266 -20.45 1.64 -10.26
CA LEU A 266 -19.44 1.78 -11.32
C LEU A 266 -19.72 0.79 -12.46
N PRO A 267 -19.36 1.12 -13.72
CA PRO A 267 -19.43 0.16 -14.82
C PRO A 267 -18.65 -1.13 -14.52
N ALA A 268 -19.20 -2.27 -14.91
CA ALA A 268 -18.58 -3.58 -14.64
C ALA A 268 -17.12 -3.68 -15.11
N GLY A 269 -16.79 -3.08 -16.25
CA GLY A 269 -15.40 -3.04 -16.77
C GLY A 269 -14.45 -2.23 -15.89
N VAL A 270 -14.94 -1.21 -15.18
CA VAL A 270 -14.15 -0.41 -14.24
C VAL A 270 -13.90 -1.20 -12.97
N ILE A 271 -14.94 -1.84 -12.43
CA ILE A 271 -14.82 -2.72 -11.27
C ILE A 271 -13.84 -3.88 -11.53
N ASP A 272 -13.92 -4.49 -12.71
CA ASP A 272 -13.02 -5.57 -13.10
C ASP A 272 -11.54 -5.12 -13.18
N LYS A 273 -11.30 -3.90 -13.65
CA LYS A 273 -9.95 -3.29 -13.63
C LYS A 273 -9.45 -3.11 -12.19
N ILE A 274 -10.25 -2.51 -11.33
CA ILE A 274 -9.88 -2.23 -9.94
C ILE A 274 -9.65 -3.52 -9.15
N TYR A 275 -10.55 -4.50 -9.28
CA TYR A 275 -10.45 -5.75 -8.54
C TYR A 275 -9.38 -6.72 -9.05
N CYS A 276 -9.03 -6.65 -10.33
CA CYS A 276 -8.24 -7.72 -10.92
C CYS A 276 -7.22 -7.26 -11.96
N ARG A 277 -7.66 -6.62 -13.06
CA ARG A 277 -6.82 -6.44 -14.24
C ARG A 277 -5.60 -5.58 -13.98
N ASN A 278 -5.73 -4.53 -13.14
CA ASN A 278 -4.60 -3.66 -12.82
C ASN A 278 -3.53 -4.43 -12.03
N SER A 279 -3.95 -5.24 -11.06
CA SER A 279 -3.03 -6.10 -10.29
C SER A 279 -2.34 -7.14 -11.17
N LEU A 280 -3.09 -7.81 -12.07
CA LEU A 280 -2.52 -8.78 -13.03
C LEU A 280 -1.57 -8.15 -14.05
N ARG A 281 -1.80 -6.89 -14.44
CA ARG A 281 -0.88 -6.17 -15.33
C ARG A 281 0.46 -5.88 -14.67
N LEU A 282 0.47 -5.60 -13.37
CA LEU A 282 1.69 -5.33 -12.60
C LEU A 282 2.38 -6.62 -12.16
N VAL A 283 1.60 -7.63 -11.81
CA VAL A 283 2.09 -8.93 -11.31
C VAL A 283 1.28 -10.04 -11.98
N PRO A 284 1.72 -10.49 -13.16
CA PRO A 284 1.05 -11.52 -13.95
C PRO A 284 1.10 -12.92 -13.32
#